data_f3c37f1e4afe9c40dbe9d45ba7804151
#
_entry.id   f3c37f1e4afe9c40dbe9d45ba7804151
#
_cell.length_a   1.000
_cell.length_b   1.000
_cell.length_c   1.000
_cell.angle_alpha   90.00
_cell.angle_beta   90.00
_cell.angle_gamma   90.00
#
_symmetry.space_group_name_H-M   'P 1'
#
loop_
_entity.id
_entity.type
_entity.pdbx_description
1 polymer ?
#
loop_
_entity_poly.entity_id
_entity_poly.type
_entity_poly.pdbx_seq_one_letter_code
_entity_poly.pdbx_strand_id
1 'polypeptide(L)'
;KKVAARHGLVCLLHEKPFAGVNGSGKHDNWSLATDTGENLLKPGSTPSQNAQFLLFLAAFIKGVDEYQEMLRCCVSYPGNDHRLGGNEAPPAIISIFLGDELTAILDAIIQGTEYVDITKKKLTIGVDTLPEIPQDTTDRNRTSPLAFTGNKFEFRMLGSSQSIASPNVVLNTIMAEELRQFADILEKADDFQSALQKLLHDTFTAHQRIIFNGNGYDDAWVQEAKRRGLANLRDTVDCMPAYIDRKNVELFTRHAILTETEMRARYEIHLENYCKVSAIEASTLLDMVQRHILPAASAYADRLTQTAFHKENSVPALSARMEKTLAQRVTDLGEKLFDTCEALHAALSDAPAADGGIDAARYYRCEIVTRTQKAGELIGRLESLVDAKAWPYPTYADILFSV
;
A
#
# COMPACT_ATOMS: atom_id res chain seq x y z
N LYS A 1 4.98 22.31 1.98
CA LYS A 1 5.98 22.66 3.00
C LYS A 1 6.00 24.16 3.30
N LYS A 2 6.28 25.03 2.32
CA LYS A 2 6.40 26.50 2.55
C LYS A 2 5.13 27.14 3.13
N VAL A 3 3.94 26.74 2.66
CA VAL A 3 2.66 27.28 3.16
C VAL A 3 2.40 26.81 4.59
N ALA A 4 2.60 25.52 4.88
CA ALA A 4 2.46 24.96 6.24
C ALA A 4 3.36 25.74 7.24
N ALA A 5 4.65 25.93 6.90
CA ALA A 5 5.57 26.66 7.77
C ALA A 5 5.14 28.13 8.03
N ARG A 6 4.51 28.81 7.03
CA ARG A 6 3.96 30.17 7.22
C ARG A 6 2.78 30.23 8.21
N HIS A 7 2.11 29.10 8.42
CA HIS A 7 0.98 28.97 9.33
C HIS A 7 1.34 28.24 10.63
N GLY A 8 2.63 28.10 10.96
CA GLY A 8 3.09 27.41 12.16
C GLY A 8 2.91 25.89 12.13
N LEU A 9 2.62 25.31 10.96
CA LEU A 9 2.40 23.87 10.80
C LEU A 9 3.64 23.17 10.26
N VAL A 10 3.87 21.94 10.69
CA VAL A 10 4.90 21.05 10.15
C VAL A 10 4.31 20.21 9.01
N CYS A 11 5.01 20.13 7.89
CA CYS A 11 4.64 19.28 6.77
C CYS A 11 5.57 18.06 6.73
N LEU A 12 5.05 16.90 7.08
CA LEU A 12 5.78 15.63 7.02
C LEU A 12 5.73 15.09 5.58
N LEU A 13 6.90 14.86 4.99
CA LEU A 13 7.05 14.41 3.60
C LEU A 13 7.40 12.91 3.53
N HIS A 14 6.73 12.10 4.31
CA HIS A 14 6.88 10.65 4.33
C HIS A 14 5.53 9.98 4.16
N GLU A 15 5.48 8.86 3.43
CA GLU A 15 4.24 8.14 3.13
C GLU A 15 3.57 7.60 4.40
N LYS A 16 4.37 7.17 5.37
CA LYS A 16 3.90 6.60 6.65
C LYS A 16 4.77 7.12 7.80
N PRO A 17 4.57 8.37 8.25
CA PRO A 17 5.44 8.97 9.27
C PRO A 17 5.27 8.33 10.65
N PHE A 18 4.11 7.71 10.94
CA PHE A 18 3.83 7.11 12.24
C PHE A 18 3.16 5.75 12.09
N ALA A 19 3.55 4.79 12.95
CA ALA A 19 2.84 3.53 13.08
C ALA A 19 1.44 3.75 13.69
N GLY A 20 0.44 3.00 13.22
CA GLY A 20 -0.91 3.01 13.78
C GLY A 20 -1.79 4.21 13.39
N VAL A 21 -1.29 5.16 12.60
CA VAL A 21 -2.07 6.28 12.05
C VAL A 21 -2.07 6.27 10.53
N ASN A 22 -2.96 7.06 9.92
CA ASN A 22 -3.08 7.13 8.48
C ASN A 22 -1.79 7.59 7.81
N GLY A 23 -1.44 6.91 6.73
CA GLY A 23 -0.38 7.32 5.83
C GLY A 23 -0.88 8.26 4.75
N SER A 24 0.02 8.74 3.88
CA SER A 24 -0.33 9.53 2.72
C SER A 24 -0.09 8.74 1.43
N GLY A 25 -1.03 8.82 0.51
CA GLY A 25 -0.97 8.15 -0.78
C GLY A 25 -1.54 9.01 -1.88
N LYS A 26 -1.44 8.53 -3.12
CA LYS A 26 -2.13 9.07 -4.28
C LYS A 26 -3.21 8.10 -4.72
N HIS A 27 -4.36 8.63 -5.11
CA HIS A 27 -5.37 7.86 -5.82
C HIS A 27 -5.25 8.16 -7.30
N ASP A 28 -4.90 7.15 -8.09
CA ASP A 28 -4.92 7.24 -9.53
C ASP A 28 -6.34 6.96 -10.03
N ASN A 29 -6.99 8.00 -10.57
CA ASN A 29 -8.35 7.89 -11.09
C ASN A 29 -8.28 7.59 -12.58
N TRP A 30 -8.52 6.34 -12.91
CA TRP A 30 -8.39 5.80 -14.26
C TRP A 30 -9.75 5.52 -14.90
N SER A 31 -9.94 5.93 -16.15
CA SER A 31 -11.13 5.63 -16.96
C SER A 31 -10.78 5.61 -18.45
N LEU A 32 -11.71 5.13 -19.27
CA LEU A 32 -11.61 5.15 -20.72
C LEU A 32 -12.71 6.01 -21.32
N ALA A 33 -12.37 6.79 -22.32
CA ALA A 33 -13.32 7.57 -23.10
C ALA A 33 -12.95 7.54 -24.59
N THR A 34 -13.95 7.74 -25.44
CA THR A 34 -13.76 7.96 -26.87
C THR A 34 -13.12 9.34 -27.10
N ASP A 35 -12.65 9.59 -28.31
CA ASP A 35 -12.20 10.92 -28.75
C ASP A 35 -13.30 11.97 -28.74
N THR A 36 -14.57 11.54 -28.82
CA THR A 36 -15.76 12.41 -28.69
C THR A 36 -16.13 12.70 -27.22
N GLY A 37 -15.40 12.10 -26.24
CA GLY A 37 -15.61 12.32 -24.82
C GLY A 37 -16.65 11.43 -24.16
N GLU A 38 -17.15 10.39 -24.83
CA GLU A 38 -18.04 9.39 -24.23
C GLU A 38 -17.24 8.48 -23.30
N ASN A 39 -17.63 8.42 -22.02
CA ASN A 39 -16.98 7.55 -21.03
C ASN A 39 -17.49 6.12 -21.15
N LEU A 40 -16.60 5.17 -21.45
CA LEU A 40 -16.90 3.77 -21.72
C LEU A 40 -17.15 2.95 -20.43
N LEU A 41 -16.76 3.47 -19.26
CA LEU A 41 -17.03 2.90 -17.95
C LEU A 41 -18.23 3.53 -17.25
N LYS A 42 -19.07 4.27 -17.97
CA LYS A 42 -20.31 4.84 -17.42
C LYS A 42 -21.45 3.81 -17.50
N PRO A 43 -21.98 3.35 -16.34
CA PRO A 43 -23.02 2.30 -16.32
C PRO A 43 -24.34 2.74 -16.98
N GLY A 44 -24.66 4.04 -16.92
CA GLY A 44 -25.94 4.57 -17.36
C GLY A 44 -27.05 4.33 -16.32
N SER A 45 -28.31 4.48 -16.77
CA SER A 45 -29.50 4.26 -15.91
C SER A 45 -29.87 2.78 -15.76
N THR A 46 -29.44 1.94 -16.68
CA THR A 46 -29.70 0.49 -16.72
C THR A 46 -28.40 -0.28 -16.95
N PRO A 47 -27.52 -0.40 -15.94
CA PRO A 47 -26.19 -1.02 -16.09
C PRO A 47 -26.24 -2.45 -16.64
N SER A 48 -27.24 -3.24 -16.23
CA SER A 48 -27.42 -4.64 -16.66
C SER A 48 -27.73 -4.80 -18.16
N GLN A 49 -28.23 -3.75 -18.80
CA GLN A 49 -28.55 -3.73 -20.23
C GLN A 49 -27.53 -2.97 -21.07
N ASN A 50 -26.55 -2.32 -20.42
CA ASN A 50 -25.50 -1.57 -21.11
C ASN A 50 -24.36 -2.51 -21.54
N ALA A 51 -24.51 -3.13 -22.70
CA ALA A 51 -23.57 -4.10 -23.23
C ALA A 51 -22.17 -3.53 -23.42
N GLN A 52 -22.05 -2.26 -23.82
CA GLN A 52 -20.75 -1.56 -23.94
C GLN A 52 -20.07 -1.45 -22.58
N PHE A 53 -20.77 -0.93 -21.57
CA PHE A 53 -20.23 -0.84 -20.22
C PHE A 53 -19.77 -2.21 -19.68
N LEU A 54 -20.62 -3.24 -19.83
CA LEU A 54 -20.32 -4.60 -19.36
C LEU A 54 -19.09 -5.19 -20.06
N LEU A 55 -18.90 -4.92 -21.35
CA LEU A 55 -17.74 -5.36 -22.11
C LEU A 55 -16.45 -4.75 -21.56
N PHE A 56 -16.41 -3.41 -21.35
CA PHE A 56 -15.24 -2.74 -20.81
C PHE A 56 -14.99 -3.10 -19.34
N LEU A 57 -16.04 -3.32 -18.56
CA LEU A 57 -15.94 -3.82 -17.20
C LEU A 57 -15.35 -5.24 -17.15
N ALA A 58 -15.80 -6.13 -18.03
CA ALA A 58 -15.28 -7.49 -18.15
C ALA A 58 -13.78 -7.50 -18.54
N ALA A 59 -13.40 -6.67 -19.51
CA ALA A 59 -12.00 -6.50 -19.91
C ALA A 59 -11.13 -6.00 -18.72
N PHE A 60 -11.62 -5.05 -17.95
CA PHE A 60 -10.91 -4.53 -16.78
C PHE A 60 -10.76 -5.61 -15.69
N ILE A 61 -11.83 -6.32 -15.35
CA ILE A 61 -11.79 -7.38 -14.33
C ILE A 61 -10.82 -8.49 -14.75
N LYS A 62 -10.90 -8.95 -16.01
CA LYS A 62 -9.99 -9.97 -16.55
C LYS A 62 -8.55 -9.49 -16.50
N GLY A 63 -8.25 -8.29 -17.01
CA GLY A 63 -6.89 -7.75 -17.04
C GLY A 63 -6.28 -7.57 -15.66
N VAL A 64 -7.06 -7.07 -14.69
CA VAL A 64 -6.60 -6.94 -13.31
C VAL A 64 -6.33 -8.31 -12.68
N ASP A 65 -7.19 -9.31 -12.90
CA ASP A 65 -6.98 -10.65 -12.37
C ASP A 65 -5.77 -11.35 -12.98
N GLU A 66 -5.61 -11.28 -14.29
CA GLU A 66 -4.49 -11.92 -14.99
C GLU A 66 -3.14 -11.26 -14.70
N TYR A 67 -3.11 -9.94 -14.52
CA TYR A 67 -1.89 -9.16 -14.35
C TYR A 67 -1.76 -8.49 -12.98
N GLN A 68 -2.42 -9.05 -11.95
CA GLN A 68 -2.38 -8.51 -10.57
C GLN A 68 -0.96 -8.32 -10.03
N GLU A 69 -0.05 -9.22 -10.35
CA GLU A 69 1.34 -9.16 -9.91
C GLU A 69 2.07 -7.97 -10.56
N MET A 70 1.82 -7.72 -11.86
CA MET A 70 2.41 -6.56 -12.55
C MET A 70 1.85 -5.23 -12.01
N LEU A 71 0.55 -5.19 -11.67
CA LEU A 71 -0.05 -4.04 -10.98
C LEU A 71 0.57 -3.82 -9.59
N ARG A 72 0.93 -4.90 -8.86
CA ARG A 72 1.66 -4.75 -7.60
C ARG A 72 3.09 -4.25 -7.85
N CYS A 73 3.77 -4.72 -8.89
CA CYS A 73 5.11 -4.26 -9.24
C CYS A 73 5.15 -2.77 -9.56
N CYS A 74 4.14 -2.24 -10.28
CA CYS A 74 4.15 -0.84 -10.71
C CYS A 74 4.07 0.19 -9.58
N VAL A 75 3.77 -0.24 -8.35
CA VAL A 75 3.75 0.60 -7.15
C VAL A 75 4.85 0.23 -6.15
N SER A 76 5.80 -0.59 -6.56
CA SER A 76 6.91 -1.07 -5.71
C SER A 76 7.93 0.03 -5.46
N TYR A 77 8.17 0.29 -4.17
CA TYR A 77 9.12 1.27 -3.70
C TYR A 77 9.33 1.04 -2.19
N PRO A 78 10.56 1.16 -1.65
CA PRO A 78 10.84 0.89 -0.24
C PRO A 78 9.92 1.63 0.72
N GLY A 79 9.72 2.94 0.54
CA GLY A 79 8.82 3.75 1.37
C GLY A 79 7.36 3.31 1.29
N ASN A 80 6.90 2.77 0.15
CA ASN A 80 5.53 2.27 -0.01
C ASN A 80 5.33 0.90 0.64
N ASP A 81 6.37 0.08 0.74
CA ASP A 81 6.30 -1.22 1.44
C ASP A 81 5.93 -1.04 2.92
N HIS A 82 6.37 0.05 3.57
CA HIS A 82 6.00 0.41 4.95
C HIS A 82 4.55 0.92 5.08
N ARG A 83 3.97 1.41 3.98
CA ARG A 83 2.64 2.02 3.98
C ARG A 83 1.52 0.99 3.82
N LEU A 84 1.69 -0.01 2.94
CA LEU A 84 0.64 -0.94 2.57
C LEU A 84 0.19 -1.83 3.74
N GLY A 85 -1.11 -2.09 3.82
CA GLY A 85 -1.68 -3.07 4.74
C GLY A 85 -2.46 -2.52 5.94
N GLY A 86 -2.74 -1.23 6.01
CA GLY A 86 -3.56 -0.66 7.08
C GLY A 86 -3.60 0.87 7.09
N ASN A 87 -4.51 1.44 7.90
CA ASN A 87 -4.63 2.88 8.12
C ASN A 87 -4.74 3.67 6.80
N GLU A 88 -5.79 3.41 6.05
CA GLU A 88 -6.13 3.99 4.73
C GLU A 88 -5.18 3.62 3.58
N ALA A 89 -4.25 2.70 3.80
CA ALA A 89 -3.45 2.11 2.74
C ALA A 89 -3.94 0.68 2.45
N PRO A 90 -4.27 0.33 1.18
CA PRO A 90 -4.77 -1.00 0.87
C PRO A 90 -3.75 -2.10 1.17
N PRO A 91 -4.18 -3.36 1.37
CA PRO A 91 -3.27 -4.48 1.49
C PRO A 91 -2.50 -4.72 0.19
N ALA A 92 -1.41 -5.49 0.27
CA ALA A 92 -0.59 -5.85 -0.89
C ALA A 92 -1.28 -6.83 -1.87
N ILE A 93 -2.51 -7.27 -1.55
CA ILE A 93 -3.34 -8.13 -2.39
C ILE A 93 -4.16 -7.27 -3.33
N ILE A 94 -4.00 -7.43 -4.63
CA ILE A 94 -4.84 -6.75 -5.61
C ILE A 94 -6.25 -7.34 -5.57
N SER A 95 -7.26 -6.48 -5.46
CA SER A 95 -8.68 -6.83 -5.55
C SER A 95 -9.49 -5.64 -6.04
N ILE A 96 -10.69 -5.91 -6.57
CA ILE A 96 -11.59 -4.91 -7.13
C ILE A 96 -12.84 -4.82 -6.25
N PHE A 97 -13.17 -3.60 -5.81
CA PHE A 97 -14.46 -3.27 -5.21
C PHE A 97 -15.41 -2.77 -6.29
N LEU A 98 -16.60 -3.38 -6.41
CA LEU A 98 -17.62 -2.99 -7.36
C LEU A 98 -18.89 -2.42 -6.70
N GLY A 99 -19.13 -2.75 -5.44
CA GLY A 99 -20.38 -2.47 -4.74
C GLY A 99 -21.49 -3.49 -5.03
N ASP A 100 -22.60 -3.37 -4.31
CA ASP A 100 -23.65 -4.39 -4.29
C ASP A 100 -24.39 -4.52 -5.63
N GLU A 101 -24.69 -3.39 -6.30
CA GLU A 101 -25.45 -3.38 -7.55
C GLU A 101 -24.71 -4.09 -8.68
N LEU A 102 -23.46 -3.71 -8.93
CA LEU A 102 -22.67 -4.33 -10.01
C LEU A 102 -22.36 -5.80 -9.69
N THR A 103 -22.11 -6.12 -8.43
CA THR A 103 -21.88 -7.51 -8.03
C THR A 103 -23.12 -8.36 -8.32
N ALA A 104 -24.32 -7.89 -7.99
CA ALA A 104 -25.56 -8.62 -8.28
C ALA A 104 -25.82 -8.76 -9.79
N ILE A 105 -25.44 -7.76 -10.60
CA ILE A 105 -25.52 -7.86 -12.07
C ILE A 105 -24.57 -8.95 -12.59
N LEU A 106 -23.33 -8.97 -12.09
CA LEU A 106 -22.36 -10.00 -12.47
C LEU A 106 -22.85 -11.40 -12.05
N ASP A 107 -23.36 -11.54 -10.83
CA ASP A 107 -23.91 -12.81 -10.34
C ASP A 107 -25.07 -13.32 -11.21
N ALA A 108 -25.97 -12.41 -11.64
CA ALA A 108 -27.07 -12.76 -12.55
C ALA A 108 -26.54 -13.24 -13.92
N ILE A 109 -25.52 -12.59 -14.47
CA ILE A 109 -24.88 -13.00 -15.73
C ILE A 109 -24.21 -14.38 -15.58
N ILE A 110 -23.49 -14.61 -14.49
CA ILE A 110 -22.80 -15.89 -14.20
C ILE A 110 -23.81 -17.02 -14.02
N GLN A 111 -24.97 -16.75 -13.37
CA GLN A 111 -26.01 -17.74 -13.14
C GLN A 111 -26.94 -17.94 -14.34
N GLY A 112 -26.85 -17.09 -15.38
CA GLY A 112 -27.74 -17.09 -16.52
C GLY A 112 -29.19 -16.72 -16.15
N THR A 113 -29.36 -15.89 -15.11
CA THR A 113 -30.68 -15.43 -14.62
C THR A 113 -30.90 -13.97 -15.01
N GLU A 114 -32.19 -13.57 -15.05
CA GLU A 114 -32.52 -12.14 -15.21
C GLU A 114 -32.11 -11.36 -13.97
N TYR A 115 -31.43 -10.22 -14.17
CA TYR A 115 -31.15 -9.31 -13.08
C TYR A 115 -32.42 -8.66 -12.57
N VAL A 116 -32.75 -8.88 -11.31
CA VAL A 116 -33.84 -8.18 -10.61
C VAL A 116 -33.24 -6.94 -9.97
N ASP A 117 -33.71 -5.77 -10.38
CA ASP A 117 -33.23 -4.47 -9.86
C ASP A 117 -33.31 -4.49 -8.33
N ILE A 118 -32.13 -4.44 -7.70
CA ILE A 118 -32.02 -4.28 -6.26
C ILE A 118 -32.38 -2.82 -6.00
N THR A 119 -33.68 -2.58 -5.84
CA THR A 119 -34.25 -1.27 -5.50
C THR A 119 -33.32 -0.59 -4.49
N LYS A 120 -32.82 0.59 -4.84
CA LYS A 120 -32.01 1.44 -3.96
C LYS A 120 -32.66 1.39 -2.59
N LYS A 121 -32.02 0.73 -1.63
CA LYS A 121 -32.53 0.62 -0.26
C LYS A 121 -32.73 2.03 0.24
N LYS A 122 -33.95 2.46 0.37
CA LYS A 122 -34.29 3.74 0.99
C LYS A 122 -33.99 3.61 2.47
N LEU A 123 -33.16 4.50 2.98
CA LEU A 123 -32.89 4.56 4.40
C LEU A 123 -34.16 5.05 5.09
N THR A 124 -34.95 4.13 5.61
CA THR A 124 -36.11 4.45 6.46
C THR A 124 -35.54 4.79 7.86
N ILE A 125 -35.23 6.04 8.05
CA ILE A 125 -34.99 6.57 9.40
C ILE A 125 -36.41 6.65 10.02
N GLY A 126 -36.73 5.80 10.99
CA GLY A 126 -38.06 5.60 11.55
C GLY A 126 -38.72 6.83 12.22
N VAL A 127 -38.70 7.96 11.54
CA VAL A 127 -39.30 9.24 11.92
C VAL A 127 -40.04 9.76 10.69
N ASP A 128 -41.36 9.80 10.71
CA ASP A 128 -42.23 10.20 9.61
C ASP A 128 -42.04 11.62 9.06
N THR A 129 -41.12 12.40 9.61
CA THR A 129 -40.89 13.82 9.26
C THR A 129 -39.69 14.08 8.41
N LEU A 130 -38.85 13.07 8.14
CA LEU A 130 -37.68 13.25 7.28
C LEU A 130 -37.94 12.68 5.88
N PRO A 131 -37.57 13.38 4.79
CA PRO A 131 -37.68 12.83 3.44
C PRO A 131 -36.82 11.58 3.33
N GLU A 132 -37.31 10.59 2.60
CA GLU A 132 -36.56 9.37 2.26
C GLU A 132 -35.29 9.76 1.54
N ILE A 133 -34.14 9.52 2.17
CA ILE A 133 -32.83 9.77 1.57
C ILE A 133 -32.42 8.51 0.83
N PRO A 134 -32.16 8.57 -0.50
CA PRO A 134 -31.61 7.42 -1.20
C PRO A 134 -30.26 7.05 -0.55
N GLN A 135 -30.11 5.80 -0.17
CA GLN A 135 -28.82 5.29 0.30
C GLN A 135 -27.82 5.45 -0.85
N ASP A 136 -26.71 6.12 -0.59
CA ASP A 136 -25.63 6.19 -1.56
C ASP A 136 -25.06 4.77 -1.75
N THR A 137 -25.31 4.16 -2.89
CA THR A 137 -24.82 2.84 -3.25
C THR A 137 -23.34 2.89 -3.70
N THR A 138 -22.75 4.08 -3.77
CA THR A 138 -21.33 4.29 -4.03
C THR A 138 -20.50 4.25 -2.74
N ASP A 139 -20.70 3.21 -1.92
CA ASP A 139 -19.85 3.01 -0.74
C ASP A 139 -18.40 2.92 -1.22
N ARG A 140 -17.61 3.92 -0.82
CA ARG A 140 -16.17 3.93 -1.09
C ARG A 140 -15.49 3.01 -0.09
N ASN A 141 -15.42 1.72 -0.40
CA ASN A 141 -14.60 0.83 0.39
C ASN A 141 -13.14 1.29 0.34
N ARG A 142 -12.72 2.03 1.38
CA ARG A 142 -11.38 2.63 1.47
C ARG A 142 -10.27 1.60 1.60
N THR A 143 -10.62 0.34 1.87
CA THR A 143 -9.65 -0.74 2.05
C THR A 143 -9.32 -1.46 0.75
N SER A 144 -10.07 -1.23 -0.34
CA SER A 144 -9.83 -1.87 -1.63
C SER A 144 -8.70 -1.18 -2.41
N PRO A 145 -7.76 -1.95 -2.99
CA PRO A 145 -6.72 -1.43 -3.88
C PRO A 145 -7.27 -0.77 -5.15
N LEU A 146 -8.32 -1.35 -5.73
CA LEU A 146 -9.02 -0.83 -6.89
C LEU A 146 -10.50 -0.74 -6.56
N ALA A 147 -11.08 0.46 -6.66
CA ALA A 147 -12.50 0.68 -6.40
C ALA A 147 -13.18 1.35 -7.58
N PHE A 148 -14.30 0.77 -8.01
CA PHE A 148 -15.19 1.40 -8.98
C PHE A 148 -15.96 2.56 -8.31
N THR A 149 -15.92 3.75 -8.90
CA THR A 149 -16.53 4.95 -8.33
C THR A 149 -17.47 5.62 -9.34
N GLY A 150 -18.36 4.83 -9.94
CA GLY A 150 -19.46 5.28 -10.78
C GLY A 150 -19.14 5.43 -12.26
N ASN A 151 -17.94 5.81 -12.67
CA ASN A 151 -17.53 5.90 -14.08
C ASN A 151 -16.01 5.77 -14.28
N LYS A 152 -15.31 5.32 -13.26
CA LYS A 152 -13.86 5.18 -13.23
C LYS A 152 -13.45 4.20 -12.12
N PHE A 153 -12.20 3.76 -12.19
CA PHE A 153 -11.54 3.03 -11.11
C PHE A 153 -10.56 3.94 -10.38
N GLU A 154 -10.54 3.85 -9.07
CA GLU A 154 -9.51 4.47 -8.23
C GLU A 154 -8.47 3.42 -7.85
N PHE A 155 -7.24 3.56 -8.32
CA PHE A 155 -6.12 2.73 -7.88
C PHE A 155 -5.38 3.43 -6.74
N ARG A 156 -5.44 2.83 -5.54
CA ARG A 156 -5.10 3.49 -4.27
C ARG A 156 -3.76 3.06 -3.66
N MET A 157 -3.00 2.23 -4.35
CA MET A 157 -1.78 1.64 -3.80
C MET A 157 -0.55 2.53 -3.90
N LEU A 158 -0.59 3.65 -4.62
CA LEU A 158 0.56 4.52 -4.80
C LEU A 158 0.92 5.29 -3.53
N GLY A 159 2.20 5.32 -3.18
CA GLY A 159 2.73 6.24 -2.18
C GLY A 159 2.69 7.70 -2.68
N SER A 160 2.65 8.64 -1.74
CA SER A 160 2.50 10.07 -2.05
C SER A 160 3.63 10.65 -2.91
N SER A 161 4.84 10.12 -2.82
CA SER A 161 6.02 10.54 -3.61
C SER A 161 6.09 9.88 -5.00
N GLN A 162 5.35 8.78 -5.23
CA GLN A 162 5.40 8.04 -6.49
C GLN A 162 4.71 8.78 -7.64
N SER A 163 5.17 8.52 -8.87
CA SER A 163 4.50 8.95 -10.10
C SER A 163 3.35 8.01 -10.45
N ILE A 164 2.25 8.56 -10.97
CA ILE A 164 1.14 7.77 -11.53
C ILE A 164 1.47 7.19 -12.92
N ALA A 165 2.63 7.49 -13.49
CA ALA A 165 3.00 7.03 -14.83
C ALA A 165 3.05 5.49 -14.92
N SER A 166 3.73 4.83 -13.97
CA SER A 166 3.85 3.36 -13.99
C SER A 166 2.51 2.64 -13.95
N PRO A 167 1.59 2.91 -12.99
CA PRO A 167 0.27 2.27 -13.00
C PRO A 167 -0.53 2.58 -14.27
N ASN A 168 -0.49 3.80 -14.80
CA ASN A 168 -1.20 4.12 -16.04
C ASN A 168 -0.63 3.35 -17.25
N VAL A 169 0.70 3.19 -17.35
CA VAL A 169 1.31 2.36 -18.39
C VAL A 169 0.82 0.92 -18.27
N VAL A 170 0.81 0.35 -17.06
CA VAL A 170 0.35 -1.03 -16.84
C VAL A 170 -1.15 -1.16 -17.15
N LEU A 171 -2.00 -0.30 -16.57
CA LEU A 171 -3.46 -0.35 -16.79
C LEU A 171 -3.83 -0.22 -18.28
N ASN A 172 -3.22 0.72 -18.98
CA ASN A 172 -3.48 0.89 -20.41
C ASN A 172 -3.03 -0.32 -21.23
N THR A 173 -1.88 -0.91 -20.90
CA THR A 173 -1.34 -2.06 -21.64
C THR A 173 -2.19 -3.32 -21.43
N ILE A 174 -2.60 -3.61 -20.19
CA ILE A 174 -3.49 -4.76 -19.91
C ILE A 174 -4.86 -4.57 -20.57
N MET A 175 -5.41 -3.35 -20.55
CA MET A 175 -6.66 -3.09 -21.24
C MET A 175 -6.55 -3.25 -22.74
N ALA A 176 -5.46 -2.79 -23.36
CA ALA A 176 -5.21 -3.01 -24.78
C ALA A 176 -5.14 -4.50 -25.14
N GLU A 177 -4.52 -5.31 -24.27
CA GLU A 177 -4.45 -6.76 -24.48
C GLU A 177 -5.83 -7.43 -24.37
N GLU A 178 -6.60 -7.10 -23.33
CA GLU A 178 -7.91 -7.72 -23.15
C GLU A 178 -8.90 -7.31 -24.26
N LEU A 179 -8.90 -6.05 -24.63
CA LEU A 179 -9.74 -5.57 -25.74
C LEU A 179 -9.32 -6.18 -27.07
N ARG A 180 -8.03 -6.39 -27.32
CA ARG A 180 -7.55 -7.13 -28.51
C ARG A 180 -8.09 -8.56 -28.54
N GLN A 181 -8.00 -9.29 -27.40
CA GLN A 181 -8.52 -10.66 -27.30
C GLN A 181 -10.04 -10.70 -27.51
N PHE A 182 -10.77 -9.74 -26.93
CA PHE A 182 -12.23 -9.64 -27.10
C PHE A 182 -12.60 -9.31 -28.56
N ALA A 183 -11.87 -8.41 -29.21
CA ALA A 183 -12.06 -8.11 -30.62
C ALA A 183 -11.82 -9.36 -31.49
N ASP A 184 -10.75 -10.10 -31.23
CA ASP A 184 -10.42 -11.35 -31.95
C ASP A 184 -11.56 -12.39 -31.90
N ILE A 185 -12.32 -12.41 -30.80
CA ILE A 185 -13.48 -13.31 -30.61
C ILE A 185 -14.72 -12.76 -31.32
N LEU A 186 -15.03 -11.48 -31.10
CA LEU A 186 -16.29 -10.88 -31.55
C LEU A 186 -16.32 -10.59 -33.06
N GLU A 187 -15.17 -10.22 -33.66
CA GLU A 187 -15.06 -9.98 -35.10
C GLU A 187 -15.23 -11.25 -35.95
N LYS A 188 -14.94 -12.42 -35.38
CA LYS A 188 -15.05 -13.72 -36.03
C LYS A 188 -16.39 -14.40 -35.81
N ALA A 189 -17.27 -13.80 -35.01
CA ALA A 189 -18.53 -14.43 -34.63
C ALA A 189 -19.60 -14.26 -35.71
N ASP A 190 -20.27 -15.35 -36.10
CA ASP A 190 -21.42 -15.31 -37.00
C ASP A 190 -22.65 -14.62 -36.34
N ASP A 191 -22.83 -14.80 -35.03
CA ASP A 191 -23.84 -14.12 -34.23
C ASP A 191 -23.13 -13.31 -33.12
N PHE A 192 -23.04 -12.02 -33.32
CA PHE A 192 -22.37 -11.08 -32.41
C PHE A 192 -23.04 -11.07 -31.02
N GLN A 193 -24.37 -11.11 -30.94
CA GLN A 193 -25.07 -11.02 -29.64
C GLN A 193 -24.84 -12.27 -28.77
N SER A 194 -24.96 -13.44 -29.38
CA SER A 194 -24.67 -14.70 -28.70
C SER A 194 -23.19 -14.81 -28.26
N ALA A 195 -22.29 -14.38 -29.14
CA ALA A 195 -20.85 -14.35 -28.82
C ALA A 195 -20.52 -13.39 -27.67
N LEU A 196 -21.11 -12.20 -27.67
CA LEU A 196 -20.94 -11.21 -26.60
C LEU A 196 -21.48 -11.73 -25.26
N GLN A 197 -22.69 -12.30 -25.24
CA GLN A 197 -23.27 -12.88 -24.01
C GLN A 197 -22.38 -13.99 -23.45
N LYS A 198 -21.92 -14.87 -24.34
CA LYS A 198 -20.99 -15.94 -23.94
C LYS A 198 -19.67 -15.40 -23.42
N LEU A 199 -19.09 -14.41 -24.09
CA LEU A 199 -17.83 -13.76 -23.68
C LEU A 199 -17.95 -13.14 -22.29
N LEU A 200 -19.03 -12.42 -22.02
CA LEU A 200 -19.30 -11.80 -20.71
C LEU A 200 -19.45 -12.87 -19.61
N HIS A 201 -20.29 -13.90 -19.88
CA HIS A 201 -20.52 -15.01 -18.95
C HIS A 201 -19.20 -15.72 -18.61
N ASP A 202 -18.43 -16.13 -19.62
CA ASP A 202 -17.20 -16.88 -19.44
C ASP A 202 -16.14 -16.03 -18.72
N THR A 203 -16.02 -14.75 -19.06
CA THR A 203 -15.06 -13.82 -18.43
C THR A 203 -15.41 -13.59 -16.96
N PHE A 204 -16.65 -13.24 -16.64
CA PHE A 204 -17.03 -13.00 -15.24
C PHE A 204 -16.92 -14.28 -14.41
N THR A 205 -17.30 -15.43 -14.96
CA THR A 205 -17.16 -16.72 -14.28
C THR A 205 -15.69 -17.03 -13.93
N ALA A 206 -14.78 -16.82 -14.87
CA ALA A 206 -13.36 -17.14 -14.69
C ALA A 206 -12.66 -16.19 -13.73
N HIS A 207 -13.02 -14.90 -13.75
CA HIS A 207 -12.28 -13.83 -13.08
C HIS A 207 -13.00 -13.21 -11.86
N GLN A 208 -14.16 -13.74 -11.43
CA GLN A 208 -14.86 -13.24 -10.23
C GLN A 208 -14.02 -13.30 -8.96
N ARG A 209 -12.99 -14.14 -8.92
CA ARG A 209 -12.11 -14.32 -7.75
C ARG A 209 -11.43 -13.03 -7.28
N ILE A 210 -11.19 -12.07 -8.19
CA ILE A 210 -10.52 -10.80 -7.89
C ILE A 210 -11.48 -9.78 -7.26
N ILE A 211 -12.81 -10.02 -7.32
CA ILE A 211 -13.83 -9.11 -6.80
C ILE A 211 -13.98 -9.31 -5.31
N PHE A 212 -13.83 -8.24 -4.54
CA PHE A 212 -13.98 -8.27 -3.09
C PHE A 212 -14.59 -6.97 -2.57
N ASN A 213 -15.77 -7.05 -1.98
CA ASN A 213 -16.50 -5.90 -1.42
C ASN A 213 -16.36 -5.77 0.11
N GLY A 214 -15.62 -6.67 0.75
CA GLY A 214 -15.40 -6.68 2.20
C GLY A 214 -14.28 -5.78 2.69
N ASN A 215 -13.97 -5.88 3.98
CA ASN A 215 -12.87 -5.15 4.61
C ASN A 215 -11.52 -5.78 4.27
N GLY A 216 -10.72 -5.11 3.44
CA GLY A 216 -9.38 -5.58 3.03
C GLY A 216 -8.34 -5.58 4.15
N TYR A 217 -8.61 -4.96 5.32
CA TYR A 217 -7.70 -4.96 6.46
C TYR A 217 -7.89 -6.16 7.39
N ASP A 218 -8.95 -6.94 7.19
CA ASP A 218 -9.23 -8.12 8.01
C ASP A 218 -8.25 -9.25 7.64
N ASP A 219 -7.67 -9.89 8.66
CA ASP A 219 -6.82 -11.06 8.49
C ASP A 219 -7.55 -12.22 7.79
N ALA A 220 -8.87 -12.30 7.94
CA ALA A 220 -9.72 -13.23 7.21
C ALA A 220 -9.63 -13.05 5.69
N TRP A 221 -9.46 -11.81 5.22
CA TRP A 221 -9.25 -11.54 3.80
C TRP A 221 -7.96 -12.16 3.27
N VAL A 222 -6.88 -12.11 4.03
CA VAL A 222 -5.60 -12.73 3.61
C VAL A 222 -5.77 -14.23 3.38
N GLN A 223 -6.51 -14.91 4.25
CA GLN A 223 -6.79 -16.34 4.11
C GLN A 223 -7.72 -16.62 2.92
N GLU A 224 -8.75 -15.83 2.76
CA GLU A 224 -9.69 -15.94 1.63
C GLU A 224 -9.00 -15.67 0.29
N ALA A 225 -8.16 -14.63 0.20
CA ALA A 225 -7.39 -14.33 -0.99
C ALA A 225 -6.45 -15.48 -1.38
N LYS A 226 -5.80 -16.10 -0.40
CA LYS A 226 -4.99 -17.31 -0.61
C LYS A 226 -5.84 -18.48 -1.14
N ARG A 227 -7.04 -18.68 -0.58
CA ARG A 227 -7.97 -19.72 -1.05
C ARG A 227 -8.41 -19.48 -2.49
N ARG A 228 -8.60 -18.21 -2.88
CA ARG A 228 -8.94 -17.79 -4.25
C ARG A 228 -7.74 -17.84 -5.21
N GLY A 229 -6.52 -18.10 -4.72
CA GLY A 229 -5.30 -18.10 -5.53
C GLY A 229 -4.82 -16.72 -5.94
N LEU A 230 -5.15 -15.69 -5.15
CA LEU A 230 -4.66 -14.33 -5.37
C LEU A 230 -3.27 -14.16 -4.77
N ALA A 231 -2.42 -13.39 -5.44
CA ALA A 231 -1.07 -13.12 -4.99
C ALA A 231 -1.06 -12.13 -3.81
N ASN A 232 -0.22 -12.39 -2.81
CA ASN A 232 0.06 -11.48 -1.70
C ASN A 232 1.54 -11.12 -1.69
N LEU A 233 1.93 -10.18 -2.53
CA LEU A 233 3.32 -9.73 -2.70
C LEU A 233 3.57 -8.53 -1.79
N ARG A 234 4.00 -8.82 -0.56
CA ARG A 234 4.03 -7.86 0.54
C ARG A 234 4.99 -6.70 0.32
N ASP A 235 6.15 -6.96 -0.26
CA ASP A 235 7.19 -5.98 -0.45
C ASP A 235 7.74 -5.96 -1.89
N THR A 236 8.60 -5.01 -2.17
CA THR A 236 9.25 -4.83 -3.47
C THR A 236 10.03 -6.07 -3.88
N VAL A 237 10.73 -6.73 -2.95
CA VAL A 237 11.57 -7.90 -3.25
C VAL A 237 10.71 -9.10 -3.65
N ASP A 238 9.54 -9.27 -3.00
CA ASP A 238 8.62 -10.36 -3.33
C ASP A 238 7.95 -10.18 -4.70
N CYS A 239 7.65 -8.94 -5.10
CA CYS A 239 6.93 -8.69 -6.34
C CYS A 239 7.82 -8.56 -7.57
N MET A 240 9.05 -8.07 -7.43
CA MET A 240 9.92 -7.77 -8.59
C MET A 240 10.18 -8.95 -9.52
N PRO A 241 10.29 -10.22 -9.09
CA PRO A 241 10.41 -11.35 -10.03
C PRO A 241 9.29 -11.41 -11.06
N ALA A 242 8.06 -11.03 -10.70
CA ALA A 242 6.94 -11.00 -11.64
C ALA A 242 7.11 -9.94 -12.74
N TYR A 243 7.91 -8.88 -12.51
CA TYR A 243 8.15 -7.84 -13.52
C TYR A 243 8.77 -8.39 -14.82
N ILE A 244 9.62 -9.39 -14.70
CA ILE A 244 10.30 -10.06 -15.83
C ILE A 244 9.74 -11.45 -16.13
N ASP A 245 8.60 -11.80 -15.55
CA ASP A 245 7.91 -13.04 -15.90
C ASP A 245 7.55 -13.05 -17.39
N ARG A 246 7.66 -14.21 -18.02
CA ARG A 246 7.44 -14.37 -19.45
C ARG A 246 6.11 -13.78 -19.92
N LYS A 247 5.05 -14.01 -19.17
CA LYS A 247 3.71 -13.46 -19.44
C LYS A 247 3.73 -11.92 -19.54
N ASN A 248 4.40 -11.25 -18.59
CA ASN A 248 4.48 -9.80 -18.54
C ASN A 248 5.40 -9.24 -19.60
N VAL A 249 6.53 -9.91 -19.89
CA VAL A 249 7.41 -9.52 -20.99
C VAL A 249 6.67 -9.64 -22.34
N GLU A 250 5.96 -10.73 -22.59
CA GLU A 250 5.16 -10.93 -23.81
C GLU A 250 4.05 -9.87 -23.94
N LEU A 251 3.41 -9.46 -22.83
CA LEU A 251 2.42 -8.38 -22.83
C LEU A 251 3.01 -7.07 -23.37
N PHE A 252 4.09 -6.60 -22.73
CA PHE A 252 4.67 -5.30 -23.07
C PHE A 252 5.34 -5.28 -24.44
N THR A 253 5.97 -6.37 -24.86
CA THR A 253 6.60 -6.48 -26.17
C THR A 253 5.57 -6.59 -27.30
N ARG A 254 4.48 -7.33 -27.10
CA ARG A 254 3.38 -7.44 -28.08
C ARG A 254 2.77 -6.10 -28.44
N HIS A 255 2.57 -5.25 -27.46
CA HIS A 255 2.02 -3.91 -27.63
C HIS A 255 3.08 -2.84 -27.96
N ALA A 256 4.33 -3.24 -28.18
CA ALA A 256 5.46 -2.35 -28.49
C ALA A 256 5.64 -1.21 -27.47
N ILE A 257 5.29 -1.46 -26.19
CA ILE A 257 5.43 -0.48 -25.10
C ILE A 257 6.85 -0.50 -24.55
N LEU A 258 7.39 -1.69 -24.28
CA LEU A 258 8.77 -1.91 -23.84
C LEU A 258 9.32 -3.15 -24.56
N THR A 259 10.61 -3.12 -24.85
CA THR A 259 11.35 -4.32 -25.26
C THR A 259 11.71 -5.17 -24.04
N GLU A 260 12.03 -6.44 -24.25
CA GLU A 260 12.51 -7.30 -23.17
C GLU A 260 13.78 -6.73 -22.49
N THR A 261 14.68 -6.15 -23.29
CA THR A 261 15.92 -5.52 -22.77
C THR A 261 15.59 -4.34 -21.83
N GLU A 262 14.64 -3.51 -22.20
CA GLU A 262 14.19 -2.39 -21.35
C GLU A 262 13.49 -2.87 -20.08
N MET A 263 12.70 -3.92 -20.13
CA MET A 263 12.08 -4.50 -18.95
C MET A 263 13.13 -5.08 -17.98
N ARG A 264 14.12 -5.80 -18.49
CA ARG A 264 15.21 -6.32 -17.68
C ARG A 264 16.05 -5.21 -17.06
N ALA A 265 16.39 -4.18 -17.81
CA ALA A 265 17.11 -3.02 -17.30
C ALA A 265 16.32 -2.30 -16.19
N ARG A 266 15.02 -2.11 -16.37
CA ARG A 266 14.14 -1.51 -15.33
C ARG A 266 14.04 -2.40 -14.09
N TYR A 267 13.95 -3.70 -14.25
CA TYR A 267 13.98 -4.65 -13.13
C TYR A 267 15.25 -4.50 -12.30
N GLU A 268 16.41 -4.47 -12.94
CA GLU A 268 17.70 -4.28 -12.27
C GLU A 268 17.78 -2.92 -11.56
N ILE A 269 17.34 -1.84 -12.22
CA ILE A 269 17.30 -0.49 -11.63
C ILE A 269 16.38 -0.44 -10.40
N HIS A 270 15.25 -1.11 -10.42
CA HIS A 270 14.34 -1.15 -9.25
C HIS A 270 14.98 -1.86 -8.07
N LEU A 271 15.66 -2.99 -8.28
CA LEU A 271 16.35 -3.73 -7.23
C LEU A 271 17.55 -2.95 -6.68
N GLU A 272 18.35 -2.37 -7.58
CA GLU A 272 19.47 -1.52 -7.18
C GLU A 272 19.01 -0.32 -6.34
N ASN A 273 17.93 0.35 -6.78
CA ASN A 273 17.35 1.46 -6.04
C ASN A 273 16.82 1.03 -4.66
N TYR A 274 16.19 -0.16 -4.57
CA TYR A 274 15.77 -0.73 -3.29
C TYR A 274 16.94 -0.89 -2.32
N CYS A 275 18.04 -1.48 -2.78
CA CYS A 275 19.25 -1.66 -1.98
C CYS A 275 19.86 -0.31 -1.54
N LYS A 276 19.99 0.64 -2.49
CA LYS A 276 20.58 1.97 -2.21
C LYS A 276 19.76 2.76 -1.20
N VAL A 277 18.44 2.81 -1.36
CA VAL A 277 17.56 3.53 -0.43
C VAL A 277 17.62 2.90 0.95
N SER A 278 17.54 1.58 1.05
CA SER A 278 17.65 0.87 2.34
C SER A 278 18.99 1.10 3.03
N ALA A 279 20.09 1.14 2.26
CA ALA A 279 21.42 1.46 2.81
C ALA A 279 21.51 2.90 3.34
N ILE A 280 20.94 3.86 2.60
CA ILE A 280 20.93 5.28 3.01
C ILE A 280 20.12 5.46 4.29
N GLU A 281 18.92 4.86 4.38
CA GLU A 281 18.08 4.92 5.57
C GLU A 281 18.78 4.32 6.79
N ALA A 282 19.37 3.13 6.63
CA ALA A 282 20.11 2.46 7.70
C ALA A 282 21.33 3.24 8.17
N SER A 283 22.13 3.77 7.24
CA SER A 283 23.31 4.58 7.57
C SER A 283 22.94 5.89 8.27
N THR A 284 21.86 6.52 7.83
CA THR A 284 21.33 7.74 8.47
C THR A 284 20.87 7.45 9.89
N LEU A 285 20.13 6.35 10.10
CA LEU A 285 19.68 5.92 11.42
C LEU A 285 20.88 5.66 12.35
N LEU A 286 21.92 4.95 11.87
CA LEU A 286 23.13 4.71 12.64
C LEU A 286 23.80 6.01 13.08
N ASP A 287 23.93 6.97 12.18
CA ASP A 287 24.52 8.29 12.51
C ASP A 287 23.70 9.02 13.58
N MET A 288 22.36 9.03 13.44
CA MET A 288 21.45 9.62 14.42
C MET A 288 21.56 8.95 15.80
N VAL A 289 21.62 7.62 15.83
CA VAL A 289 21.71 6.86 17.08
C VAL A 289 23.03 7.09 17.78
N GLN A 290 24.14 6.95 17.08
CA GLN A 290 25.46 7.03 17.65
C GLN A 290 25.82 8.43 18.13
N ARG A 291 25.43 9.47 17.37
CA ARG A 291 25.82 10.85 17.68
C ARG A 291 24.86 11.59 18.59
N HIS A 292 23.60 11.18 18.64
CA HIS A 292 22.59 11.98 19.31
C HIS A 292 21.77 11.16 20.31
N ILE A 293 21.18 10.03 19.91
CA ILE A 293 20.20 9.31 20.74
C ILE A 293 20.86 8.59 21.91
N LEU A 294 21.90 7.78 21.68
CA LEU A 294 22.62 7.08 22.76
C LEU A 294 23.28 8.05 23.74
N PRO A 295 23.96 9.12 23.29
CA PRO A 295 24.48 10.13 24.20
C PRO A 295 23.40 10.80 25.07
N ALA A 296 22.25 11.14 24.50
CA ALA A 296 21.15 11.75 25.25
C ALA A 296 20.56 10.76 26.29
N ALA A 297 20.35 9.52 25.91
CA ALA A 297 19.87 8.47 26.82
C ALA A 297 20.84 8.21 27.97
N SER A 298 22.14 8.12 27.68
CA SER A 298 23.21 7.94 28.68
C SER A 298 23.28 9.12 29.66
N ALA A 299 23.25 10.34 29.15
CA ALA A 299 23.26 11.54 30.00
C ALA A 299 22.02 11.64 30.87
N TYR A 300 20.86 11.20 30.39
CA TYR A 300 19.64 11.14 31.20
C TYR A 300 19.72 10.07 32.31
N ALA A 301 20.23 8.89 32.00
CA ALA A 301 20.46 7.84 32.97
C ALA A 301 21.44 8.28 34.08
N ASP A 302 22.52 8.97 33.70
CA ASP A 302 23.48 9.56 34.65
C ASP A 302 22.78 10.58 35.58
N ARG A 303 22.00 11.52 35.04
CA ARG A 303 21.24 12.51 35.83
C ARG A 303 20.29 11.83 36.85
N LEU A 304 19.60 10.76 36.46
CA LEU A 304 18.76 9.98 37.33
C LEU A 304 19.55 9.30 38.44
N THR A 305 20.70 8.72 38.12
CA THR A 305 21.57 8.03 39.06
C THR A 305 22.15 9.00 40.08
N GLN A 306 22.60 10.18 39.65
CA GLN A 306 23.04 11.26 40.53
C GLN A 306 21.92 11.72 41.48
N THR A 307 20.70 11.92 40.96
CA THR A 307 19.54 12.30 41.78
C THR A 307 19.23 11.23 42.81
N ALA A 308 19.28 9.95 42.43
CA ALA A 308 19.09 8.84 43.38
C ALA A 308 20.15 8.86 44.49
N PHE A 309 21.42 9.02 44.12
CA PHE A 309 22.53 9.12 45.08
C PHE A 309 22.35 10.28 46.03
N HIS A 310 22.00 11.47 45.57
CA HIS A 310 21.76 12.64 46.42
C HIS A 310 20.60 12.45 47.38
N LYS A 311 19.48 11.87 46.91
CA LYS A 311 18.33 11.57 47.81
C LYS A 311 18.72 10.65 48.94
N GLU A 312 19.40 9.55 48.67
CA GLU A 312 19.80 8.55 49.67
C GLU A 312 20.83 9.07 50.67
N ASN A 313 21.72 9.96 50.22
CA ASN A 313 22.78 10.49 51.09
C ASN A 313 22.36 11.77 51.86
N SER A 314 21.45 12.58 51.34
CA SER A 314 21.07 13.86 51.95
C SER A 314 19.89 13.72 52.91
N VAL A 315 18.92 12.87 52.61
CA VAL A 315 17.73 12.63 53.40
C VAL A 315 17.38 11.14 53.40
N PRO A 316 17.84 10.37 54.37
CA PRO A 316 17.70 8.90 54.39
C PRO A 316 16.25 8.36 54.29
N ALA A 317 15.25 9.20 54.57
CA ALA A 317 13.84 8.83 54.48
C ALA A 317 13.27 8.99 53.05
N LEU A 318 14.00 9.63 52.09
CA LEU A 318 13.55 9.80 50.73
C LEU A 318 13.81 8.55 49.89
N SER A 319 12.76 8.05 49.27
CA SER A 319 12.88 6.95 48.31
C SER A 319 13.47 7.41 46.99
N ALA A 320 14.47 6.71 46.51
CA ALA A 320 15.06 6.87 45.16
C ALA A 320 14.63 5.75 44.20
N ARG A 321 13.54 5.03 44.53
CA ARG A 321 13.06 3.89 43.73
C ARG A 321 12.73 4.31 42.30
N MET A 322 12.08 5.46 42.11
CA MET A 322 11.68 5.96 40.79
C MET A 322 12.88 6.18 39.91
N GLU A 323 13.87 6.95 40.40
CA GLU A 323 15.07 7.28 39.64
C GLU A 323 15.86 6.02 39.25
N LYS A 324 16.07 5.11 40.17
CA LYS A 324 16.77 3.85 39.92
C LYS A 324 16.06 2.99 38.91
N THR A 325 14.71 2.90 38.99
CA THR A 325 13.93 2.12 38.06
C THR A 325 13.97 2.71 36.62
N LEU A 326 13.88 4.06 36.52
CA LEU A 326 13.96 4.72 35.21
C LEU A 326 15.37 4.63 34.63
N ALA A 327 16.41 4.87 35.42
CA ALA A 327 17.80 4.72 35.00
C ALA A 327 18.07 3.32 34.44
N GLN A 328 17.62 2.27 35.17
CA GLN A 328 17.76 0.89 34.70
C GLN A 328 17.05 0.66 33.36
N ARG A 329 15.79 1.11 33.23
CA ARG A 329 15.02 0.94 31.98
C ARG A 329 15.66 1.64 30.78
N VAL A 330 16.17 2.86 30.98
CA VAL A 330 16.85 3.63 29.92
C VAL A 330 18.16 2.94 29.53
N THR A 331 18.93 2.46 30.51
CA THR A 331 20.18 1.71 30.27
C THR A 331 19.91 0.42 29.50
N ASP A 332 18.96 -0.42 29.97
CA ASP A 332 18.62 -1.69 29.31
C ASP A 332 18.17 -1.50 27.84
N LEU A 333 17.42 -0.43 27.55
CA LEU A 333 17.01 -0.11 26.21
C LEU A 333 18.17 0.45 25.36
N GLY A 334 19.01 1.28 25.99
CA GLY A 334 20.22 1.83 25.35
C GLY A 334 21.18 0.73 24.92
N GLU A 335 21.45 -0.25 25.80
CA GLU A 335 22.28 -1.41 25.47
C GLU A 335 21.71 -2.23 24.32
N LYS A 336 20.40 -2.55 24.37
CA LYS A 336 19.74 -3.26 23.27
C LYS A 336 19.79 -2.50 21.94
N LEU A 337 19.66 -1.17 21.99
CA LEU A 337 19.79 -0.33 20.81
C LEU A 337 21.21 -0.33 20.28
N PHE A 338 22.21 -0.21 21.18
CA PHE A 338 23.63 -0.29 20.85
C PHE A 338 23.95 -1.62 20.13
N ASP A 339 23.59 -2.76 20.73
CA ASP A 339 23.80 -4.09 20.14
C ASP A 339 23.11 -4.24 18.77
N THR A 340 21.90 -3.69 18.64
CA THR A 340 21.16 -3.71 17.37
C THR A 340 21.87 -2.87 16.30
N CYS A 341 22.43 -1.72 16.67
CA CYS A 341 23.19 -0.85 15.77
C CYS A 341 24.54 -1.46 15.38
N GLU A 342 25.25 -2.12 16.30
CA GLU A 342 26.48 -2.86 15.96
C GLU A 342 26.19 -3.98 14.95
N ALA A 343 25.10 -4.74 15.16
CA ALA A 343 24.67 -5.77 14.22
C ALA A 343 24.23 -5.19 12.87
N LEU A 344 23.60 -4.00 12.86
CA LEU A 344 23.24 -3.31 11.61
C LEU A 344 24.47 -2.80 10.87
N HIS A 345 25.45 -2.22 11.60
CA HIS A 345 26.70 -1.76 11.02
C HIS A 345 27.49 -2.92 10.40
N ALA A 346 27.59 -4.05 11.09
CA ALA A 346 28.22 -5.25 10.55
C ALA A 346 27.51 -5.74 9.29
N ALA A 347 26.17 -5.82 9.33
CA ALA A 347 25.38 -6.23 8.18
C ALA A 347 25.54 -5.28 6.97
N LEU A 348 25.67 -3.96 7.19
CA LEU A 348 25.96 -3.00 6.12
C LEU A 348 27.36 -3.18 5.53
N SER A 349 28.35 -3.51 6.38
CA SER A 349 29.72 -3.75 5.94
C SER A 349 29.85 -5.04 5.12
N ASP A 350 29.06 -6.05 5.45
CA ASP A 350 29.02 -7.35 4.76
C ASP A 350 28.04 -7.36 3.57
N ALA A 351 27.33 -6.25 3.34
CA ALA A 351 26.27 -6.20 2.32
C ALA A 351 26.85 -6.38 0.91
N PRO A 352 26.20 -7.18 0.07
CA PRO A 352 26.55 -7.28 -1.34
C PRO A 352 26.37 -5.93 -2.04
N ALA A 353 27.05 -5.73 -3.15
CA ALA A 353 26.90 -4.55 -3.97
C ALA A 353 25.42 -4.36 -4.37
N ALA A 354 24.96 -3.12 -4.41
CA ALA A 354 23.55 -2.80 -4.64
C ALA A 354 23.05 -3.28 -6.02
N ASP A 355 23.91 -3.42 -6.99
CA ASP A 355 23.67 -3.96 -8.34
C ASP A 355 23.71 -5.50 -8.41
N GLY A 356 23.83 -6.19 -7.28
CA GLY A 356 23.83 -7.65 -7.19
C GLY A 356 22.46 -8.32 -7.41
N GLY A 357 21.49 -7.59 -7.97
CA GLY A 357 20.19 -8.11 -8.37
C GLY A 357 19.31 -8.57 -7.20
N ILE A 358 18.47 -9.59 -7.47
CA ILE A 358 17.46 -10.05 -6.51
C ILE A 358 18.06 -10.61 -5.21
N ASP A 359 19.21 -11.25 -5.27
CA ASP A 359 19.84 -11.84 -4.09
C ASP A 359 20.40 -10.75 -3.18
N ALA A 360 20.96 -9.68 -3.75
CA ALA A 360 21.32 -8.48 -3.00
C ALA A 360 20.07 -7.87 -2.33
N ALA A 361 18.99 -7.66 -3.07
CA ALA A 361 17.76 -7.11 -2.52
C ALA A 361 17.17 -7.97 -1.39
N ARG A 362 17.23 -9.29 -1.50
CA ARG A 362 16.84 -10.23 -0.42
C ARG A 362 17.70 -10.05 0.83
N TYR A 363 19.02 -9.90 0.66
CA TYR A 363 19.91 -9.61 1.78
C TYR A 363 19.52 -8.30 2.46
N TYR A 364 19.37 -7.22 1.67
CA TYR A 364 18.97 -5.92 2.22
C TYR A 364 17.66 -5.99 2.97
N ARG A 365 16.65 -6.66 2.44
CA ARG A 365 15.37 -6.88 3.13
C ARG A 365 15.54 -7.59 4.46
N CYS A 366 16.22 -8.73 4.45
CA CYS A 366 16.30 -9.62 5.62
C CYS A 366 17.24 -9.09 6.69
N GLU A 367 18.39 -8.52 6.31
CA GLU A 367 19.44 -8.16 7.23
C GLU A 367 19.43 -6.66 7.58
N ILE A 368 19.19 -5.79 6.58
CA ILE A 368 19.27 -4.34 6.78
C ILE A 368 17.93 -3.77 7.24
N VAL A 369 16.87 -3.94 6.44
CA VAL A 369 15.55 -3.35 6.73
C VAL A 369 15.00 -3.88 8.05
N THR A 370 15.11 -5.17 8.33
CA THR A 370 14.63 -5.79 9.58
C THR A 370 15.33 -5.21 10.81
N ARG A 371 16.66 -5.02 10.75
CA ARG A 371 17.40 -4.42 11.87
C ARG A 371 17.12 -2.94 12.02
N THR A 372 16.96 -2.22 10.90
CA THR A 372 16.56 -0.80 10.92
C THR A 372 15.22 -0.61 11.61
N GLN A 373 14.21 -1.44 11.29
CA GLN A 373 12.90 -1.42 11.94
C GLN A 373 13.01 -1.71 13.44
N LYS A 374 13.78 -2.74 13.83
CA LYS A 374 14.00 -3.08 15.24
C LYS A 374 14.66 -1.94 16.02
N ALA A 375 15.65 -1.28 15.43
CA ALA A 375 16.28 -0.10 16.02
C ALA A 375 15.25 1.04 16.19
N GLY A 376 14.43 1.31 15.18
CA GLY A 376 13.34 2.30 15.26
C GLY A 376 12.36 2.05 16.40
N GLU A 377 11.96 0.80 16.63
CA GLU A 377 11.10 0.42 17.77
C GLU A 377 11.77 0.71 19.12
N LEU A 378 13.06 0.41 19.26
CA LEU A 378 13.82 0.70 20.47
C LEU A 378 13.98 2.21 20.71
N ILE A 379 14.20 2.97 19.64
CA ILE A 379 14.26 4.43 19.68
C ILE A 379 12.93 5.02 20.18
N GLY A 380 11.80 4.59 19.63
CA GLY A 380 10.48 5.07 20.07
C GLY A 380 10.19 4.76 21.56
N ARG A 381 10.69 3.63 22.06
CA ARG A 381 10.60 3.29 23.49
C ARG A 381 11.52 4.16 24.35
N LEU A 382 12.73 4.49 23.90
CA LEU A 382 13.63 5.42 24.59
C LEU A 382 13.04 6.82 24.63
N GLU A 383 12.50 7.31 23.52
CA GLU A 383 11.83 8.62 23.41
C GLU A 383 10.75 8.78 24.49
N SER A 384 9.95 7.71 24.72
CA SER A 384 8.89 7.75 25.73
C SER A 384 9.36 7.77 27.18
N LEU A 385 10.63 7.49 27.46
CA LEU A 385 11.23 7.43 28.79
C LEU A 385 12.19 8.58 29.10
N VAL A 386 12.91 9.04 28.10
CA VAL A 386 13.90 10.12 28.25
C VAL A 386 13.16 11.46 28.39
N ASP A 387 13.71 12.37 29.19
CA ASP A 387 13.17 13.72 29.36
C ASP A 387 13.07 14.42 27.99
N ALA A 388 11.89 14.90 27.64
CA ALA A 388 11.59 15.55 26.35
C ALA A 388 12.56 16.71 26.03
N LYS A 389 13.06 17.42 27.07
CA LYS A 389 14.06 18.50 26.89
C LYS A 389 15.48 17.97 26.61
N ALA A 390 15.75 16.74 27.00
CA ALA A 390 17.03 16.07 26.75
C ALA A 390 17.02 15.27 25.44
N TRP A 391 15.82 14.98 24.89
CA TRP A 391 15.69 14.25 23.64
C TRP A 391 16.18 15.12 22.47
N PRO A 392 17.05 14.55 21.57
CA PRO A 392 17.78 15.38 20.59
C PRO A 392 16.95 15.73 19.34
N TYR A 393 15.77 15.18 19.20
CA TYR A 393 14.87 15.37 18.06
C TYR A 393 13.48 15.81 18.52
N PRO A 394 12.66 16.42 17.63
CA PRO A 394 11.26 16.62 17.94
C PRO A 394 10.60 15.31 18.32
N THR A 395 9.89 15.29 19.45
CA THR A 395 9.11 14.12 19.87
C THR A 395 7.92 13.92 18.93
N TYR A 396 7.31 12.74 18.97
CA TYR A 396 6.04 12.49 18.27
C TYR A 396 4.96 13.51 18.67
N ALA A 397 4.92 13.88 19.96
CA ALA A 397 3.99 14.90 20.45
C ALA A 397 4.25 16.28 19.81
N ASP A 398 5.52 16.68 19.70
CA ASP A 398 5.87 17.96 19.07
C ASP A 398 5.48 18.00 17.59
N ILE A 399 5.63 16.88 16.88
CA ILE A 399 5.31 16.80 15.45
C ILE A 399 3.79 16.74 15.22
N LEU A 400 3.03 16.04 16.09
CA LEU A 400 1.59 15.88 15.95
C LEU A 400 0.80 17.11 16.40
N PHE A 401 1.30 17.82 17.40
CA PHE A 401 0.57 18.89 18.11
C PHE A 401 1.26 20.26 18.05
N SER A 402 2.31 20.45 17.27
CA SER A 402 2.93 21.79 17.08
C SER A 402 2.03 22.66 16.23
N VAL A 403 1.05 23.28 16.87
CA VAL A 403 0.17 24.32 16.33
C VAL A 403 0.58 25.66 16.91
#